data_7567b7d800a379ec087388be292cf700
#
_entry.id   7567b7d800a379ec087388be292cf700
#
_cell.length_a   1.000
_cell.length_b   1.000
_cell.length_c   1.000
_cell.angle_alpha   90.00
_cell.angle_beta   90.00
_cell.angle_gamma   90.00
#
_symmetry.space_group_name_H-M   'P 1'
#
loop_
_entity.id
_entity.type
_entity.pdbx_description
1 polymer ?
#
loop_
_entity_poly.entity_id
_entity_poly.type
_entity_poly.pdbx_seq_one_letter_code
_entity_poly.pdbx_strand_id
1 'polypeptide(L)'
;MIEYLPFDKRVPDTQYRDLLLRILTTGEEVPTEHGVSALKVIGHAMRFPLANGFPVVTERDVAREPKNGKRPSLFHQALGELCAFLNGAQTQQDLEQFGCYWWDPWVTAEHCEKFGLPPGDLGPGSYGAAFRRFPTAEGTPFDQLRHLIEQIKERPDARHHELSPWIPQYVLTGHEGGRRVVVPPCHGWVHVHVNSRARTLTLTHRQRSADAPVGLVFNLIHYAALTLMIAQVTGYRANELVYWIDDAHIYLNQLEDVRVMLATEPQRLPTVTLDPAIADLFAFRAQHFAVRDYHPRLPRRRIATPV
;
A
#
# COMPACT_ATOMS: atom_id res chain seq x y z
N MET A 1 -4.83 -20.53 2.30
CA MET A 1 -5.52 -19.64 3.28
C MET A 1 -4.56 -19.32 4.42
N ILE A 2 -4.74 -18.22 5.12
CA ILE A 2 -3.94 -17.86 6.29
C ILE A 2 -4.46 -18.57 7.54
N GLU A 3 -3.56 -18.96 8.46
CA GLU A 3 -3.90 -19.48 9.78
C GLU A 3 -3.41 -18.48 10.83
N TYR A 4 -4.35 -17.75 11.41
CA TYR A 4 -4.06 -16.81 12.50
C TYR A 4 -3.95 -17.54 13.83
N LEU A 5 -3.03 -17.10 14.68
CA LEU A 5 -3.06 -17.46 16.10
C LEU A 5 -4.38 -16.98 16.73
N PRO A 6 -4.91 -17.69 17.73
CA PRO A 6 -6.00 -17.17 18.55
C PRO A 6 -5.67 -15.75 19.04
N PHE A 7 -6.64 -14.84 19.06
CA PHE A 7 -6.38 -13.44 19.33
C PHE A 7 -5.68 -13.20 20.68
N ASP A 8 -6.04 -13.97 21.71
CA ASP A 8 -5.44 -13.92 23.03
C ASP A 8 -3.98 -14.41 23.07
N LYS A 9 -3.54 -15.15 22.07
CA LYS A 9 -2.16 -15.66 21.91
C LYS A 9 -1.27 -14.78 21.04
N ARG A 10 -1.82 -13.77 20.38
CA ARG A 10 -1.03 -12.81 19.58
C ARG A 10 -0.24 -11.89 20.48
N VAL A 11 0.94 -11.53 20.03
CA VAL A 11 1.78 -10.50 20.68
C VAL A 11 1.39 -9.12 20.13
N PRO A 12 1.25 -8.07 20.97
CA PRO A 12 1.10 -6.71 20.50
C PRO A 12 2.22 -6.33 19.53
N ASP A 13 1.88 -5.66 18.42
CA ASP A 13 2.87 -5.22 17.44
C ASP A 13 3.32 -3.78 17.75
N THR A 14 4.62 -3.55 17.73
CA THR A 14 5.23 -2.24 18.01
C THR A 14 5.91 -1.63 16.79
N GLN A 15 6.05 -2.35 15.68
CA GLN A 15 6.93 -1.98 14.58
C GLN A 15 6.57 -0.62 13.96
N TYR A 16 5.29 -0.30 13.82
CA TYR A 16 4.85 1.00 13.35
C TYR A 16 5.20 2.11 14.35
N ARG A 17 4.97 1.87 15.65
CA ARG A 17 5.36 2.80 16.73
C ARG A 17 6.87 3.04 16.75
N ASP A 18 7.65 1.97 16.64
CA ASP A 18 9.12 2.01 16.69
C ASP A 18 9.66 2.86 15.53
N LEU A 19 9.04 2.77 14.36
CA LEU A 19 9.34 3.67 13.23
C LEU A 19 9.02 5.13 13.57
N LEU A 20 7.82 5.43 14.07
CA LEU A 20 7.43 6.79 14.43
C LEU A 20 8.36 7.38 15.50
N LEU A 21 8.70 6.60 16.54
CA LEU A 21 9.67 6.99 17.56
C LEU A 21 11.05 7.24 16.98
N ARG A 22 11.53 6.36 16.10
CA ARG A 22 12.81 6.54 15.42
C ARG A 22 12.84 7.84 14.65
N ILE A 23 11.80 8.17 13.87
CA ILE A 23 11.73 9.42 13.11
C ILE A 23 11.77 10.63 14.06
N LEU A 24 10.98 10.61 15.15
CA LEU A 24 10.94 11.71 16.10
C LEU A 24 12.26 11.93 16.86
N THR A 25 13.03 10.86 17.13
CA THR A 25 14.22 10.92 17.98
C THR A 25 15.52 11.05 17.21
N THR A 26 15.58 10.53 15.98
CA THR A 26 16.80 10.48 15.16
C THR A 26 16.62 11.04 13.76
N GLY A 27 15.41 11.50 13.40
CA GLY A 27 15.14 12.05 12.08
C GLY A 27 15.83 13.40 11.87
N GLU A 28 16.36 13.58 10.66
CA GLU A 28 16.91 14.86 10.21
C GLU A 28 15.79 15.72 9.63
N GLU A 29 15.75 17.01 9.98
CA GLU A 29 14.83 17.96 9.38
C GLU A 29 15.31 18.30 7.96
N VAL A 30 14.43 18.10 6.98
CA VAL A 30 14.70 18.39 5.57
C VAL A 30 13.59 19.23 4.96
N PRO A 31 13.92 20.15 4.03
CA PRO A 31 12.90 20.84 3.24
C PRO A 31 12.20 19.85 2.28
N THR A 32 10.95 20.14 1.91
CA THR A 32 10.21 19.35 0.93
C THR A 32 9.60 20.23 -0.16
N GLU A 33 9.25 19.64 -1.28
CA GLU A 33 8.57 20.33 -2.39
C GLU A 33 7.14 20.80 -2.03
N HIS A 34 6.58 20.29 -0.93
CA HIS A 34 5.23 20.62 -0.45
C HIS A 34 5.19 21.84 0.49
N GLY A 35 6.29 22.57 0.63
CA GLY A 35 6.36 23.80 1.45
C GLY A 35 6.31 23.59 2.97
N VAL A 36 6.28 22.34 3.44
CA VAL A 36 6.36 21.97 4.86
C VAL A 36 7.56 21.05 5.05
N SER A 37 8.50 21.42 5.95
CA SER A 37 9.64 20.54 6.29
C SER A 37 9.18 19.24 6.91
N ALA A 38 10.02 18.21 6.82
CA ALA A 38 9.77 16.90 7.41
C ALA A 38 10.97 16.40 8.22
N LEU A 39 10.71 15.66 9.29
CA LEU A 39 11.72 14.80 9.92
C LEU A 39 11.81 13.50 9.11
N LYS A 40 13.03 13.09 8.75
CA LYS A 40 13.28 11.95 7.86
C LYS A 40 14.33 11.01 8.42
N VAL A 41 14.11 9.70 8.25
CA VAL A 41 15.12 8.65 8.44
C VAL A 41 15.27 7.82 7.17
N ILE A 42 16.48 7.35 6.93
CA ILE A 42 16.80 6.50 5.77
C ILE A 42 16.89 5.03 6.20
N GLY A 43 16.26 4.16 5.42
CA GLY A 43 16.31 2.72 5.59
C GLY A 43 15.62 2.23 6.88
N HIS A 44 14.46 1.61 6.74
CA HIS A 44 13.76 0.95 7.84
C HIS A 44 13.10 -0.33 7.36
N ALA A 45 13.20 -1.39 8.17
CA ALA A 45 12.60 -2.68 7.87
C ALA A 45 11.56 -3.06 8.93
N MET A 46 10.43 -3.56 8.49
CA MET A 46 9.40 -4.17 9.33
C MET A 46 9.12 -5.59 8.83
N ARG A 47 8.76 -6.48 9.73
CA ARG A 47 8.42 -7.87 9.40
C ARG A 47 7.15 -8.26 10.12
N PHE A 48 6.14 -8.62 9.36
CA PHE A 48 4.83 -9.00 9.90
C PHE A 48 4.57 -10.49 9.64
N PRO A 49 4.87 -11.37 10.61
CA PRO A 49 4.39 -12.75 10.58
C PRO A 49 2.86 -12.72 10.60
N LEU A 50 2.22 -13.03 9.48
CA LEU A 50 0.77 -12.84 9.33
C LEU A 50 -0.06 -13.71 10.28
N ALA A 51 0.51 -14.80 10.78
CA ALA A 51 -0.12 -15.57 11.85
C ALA A 51 -0.37 -14.75 13.13
N ASN A 52 0.47 -13.73 13.41
CA ASN A 52 0.30 -12.81 14.56
C ASN A 52 -0.75 -11.72 14.32
N GLY A 53 -1.39 -11.68 13.17
CA GLY A 53 -2.41 -10.72 12.79
C GLY A 53 -2.09 -9.95 11.51
N PHE A 54 -3.09 -9.27 10.98
CA PHE A 54 -2.96 -8.47 9.78
C PHE A 54 -2.53 -7.04 10.13
N PRO A 55 -1.51 -6.45 9.47
CA PRO A 55 -0.93 -5.16 9.85
C PRO A 55 -1.83 -3.96 9.51
N VAL A 56 -2.88 -3.79 10.29
CA VAL A 56 -3.66 -2.54 10.39
C VAL A 56 -3.21 -1.83 11.65
N VAL A 57 -2.79 -0.59 11.52
CA VAL A 57 -2.36 0.22 12.68
C VAL A 57 -3.47 0.32 13.72
N THR A 58 -3.10 0.25 15.00
CA THR A 58 -4.04 0.23 16.12
C THR A 58 -4.03 1.54 16.92
N GLU A 59 -3.14 2.44 16.62
CA GLU A 59 -2.98 3.76 17.26
C GLU A 59 -4.17 4.67 16.97
N ARG A 60 -4.82 4.52 15.83
CA ARG A 60 -6.04 5.24 15.45
C ARG A 60 -6.97 4.39 14.61
N ASP A 61 -8.26 4.69 14.65
CA ASP A 61 -9.27 3.96 13.90
C ASP A 61 -9.23 4.30 12.40
N VAL A 62 -9.08 3.27 11.57
CA VAL A 62 -9.13 3.38 10.10
C VAL A 62 -10.23 2.49 9.48
N ALA A 63 -10.85 1.62 10.27
CA ALA A 63 -11.82 0.66 9.74
C ALA A 63 -13.28 1.02 10.05
N ARG A 64 -13.54 2.00 10.91
CA ARG A 64 -14.91 2.43 11.23
C ARG A 64 -15.57 3.10 10.03
N GLU A 65 -16.75 2.61 9.67
CA GLU A 65 -17.56 3.21 8.63
C GLU A 65 -18.01 4.63 9.00
N PRO A 66 -17.98 5.58 8.06
CA PRO A 66 -18.45 6.94 8.28
C PRO A 66 -19.96 6.95 8.59
N LYS A 67 -20.38 7.77 9.57
CA LYS A 67 -21.79 7.86 10.00
C LYS A 67 -22.77 8.26 8.88
N ASN A 68 -22.28 8.94 7.84
CA ASN A 68 -23.13 9.39 6.73
C ASN A 68 -23.33 8.35 5.62
N GLY A 69 -22.62 7.22 5.66
CA GLY A 69 -22.71 6.14 4.68
C GLY A 69 -22.34 6.50 3.23
N LYS A 70 -21.86 7.72 2.99
CA LYS A 70 -21.57 8.20 1.61
C LYS A 70 -20.28 7.66 1.01
N ARG A 71 -19.31 7.29 1.85
CA ARG A 71 -18.01 6.74 1.43
C ARG A 71 -17.67 5.56 2.33
N PRO A 72 -16.91 4.56 1.84
CA PRO A 72 -16.44 3.46 2.67
C PRO A 72 -15.47 3.95 3.78
N SER A 73 -15.18 3.09 4.76
CA SER A 73 -14.13 3.32 5.73
C SER A 73 -12.78 3.52 5.05
N LEU A 74 -11.80 4.10 5.75
CA LEU A 74 -10.45 4.27 5.19
C LEU A 74 -9.80 2.93 4.86
N PHE A 75 -10.07 1.89 5.65
CA PHE A 75 -9.62 0.54 5.37
C PHE A 75 -10.18 0.01 4.04
N HIS A 76 -11.49 0.16 3.82
CA HIS A 76 -12.11 -0.27 2.57
C HIS A 76 -11.70 0.60 1.38
N GLN A 77 -11.43 1.89 1.59
CA GLN A 77 -10.89 2.74 0.52
C GLN A 77 -9.46 2.32 0.13
N ALA A 78 -8.61 1.93 1.10
CA ALA A 78 -7.29 1.38 0.81
C ALA A 78 -7.38 0.09 -0.01
N LEU A 79 -8.27 -0.82 0.37
CA LEU A 79 -8.51 -2.05 -0.40
C LEU A 79 -9.08 -1.76 -1.79
N GLY A 80 -9.96 -0.76 -1.91
CA GLY A 80 -10.49 -0.29 -3.18
C GLY A 80 -9.39 0.24 -4.08
N GLU A 81 -8.49 1.07 -3.55
CA GLU A 81 -7.31 1.57 -4.28
C GLU A 81 -6.43 0.43 -4.79
N LEU A 82 -6.08 -0.53 -3.92
CA LEU A 82 -5.32 -1.70 -4.34
C LEU A 82 -6.03 -2.44 -5.48
N CYS A 83 -7.30 -2.79 -5.31
CA CYS A 83 -8.08 -3.50 -6.33
C CYS A 83 -8.16 -2.72 -7.65
N ALA A 84 -8.27 -1.39 -7.58
CA ALA A 84 -8.27 -0.53 -8.75
C ALA A 84 -6.92 -0.59 -9.48
N PHE A 85 -5.79 -0.46 -8.77
CA PHE A 85 -4.46 -0.57 -9.37
C PHE A 85 -4.20 -1.95 -9.97
N LEU A 86 -4.62 -3.03 -9.29
CA LEU A 86 -4.52 -4.39 -9.83
C LEU A 86 -5.34 -4.56 -11.12
N ASN A 87 -6.41 -3.79 -11.30
CA ASN A 87 -7.24 -3.77 -12.51
C ASN A 87 -6.80 -2.73 -13.55
N GLY A 88 -5.68 -2.02 -13.32
CA GLY A 88 -5.11 -1.10 -14.29
C GLY A 88 -5.74 0.29 -14.28
N ALA A 89 -6.40 0.68 -13.20
CA ALA A 89 -6.97 2.02 -13.03
C ALA A 89 -5.90 3.10 -13.25
N GLN A 90 -6.26 4.13 -14.01
CA GLN A 90 -5.40 5.24 -14.35
C GLN A 90 -6.09 6.59 -14.12
N THR A 91 -7.40 6.61 -13.89
CA THR A 91 -8.16 7.84 -13.67
C THR A 91 -8.83 7.84 -12.30
N GLN A 92 -9.17 9.05 -11.80
CA GLN A 92 -9.99 9.21 -10.60
C GLN A 92 -11.32 8.46 -10.74
N GLN A 93 -11.94 8.51 -11.91
CA GLN A 93 -13.20 7.80 -12.17
C GLN A 93 -13.03 6.28 -12.04
N ASP A 94 -11.92 5.72 -12.52
CA ASP A 94 -11.63 4.28 -12.36
C ASP A 94 -11.48 3.94 -10.87
N LEU A 95 -10.75 4.75 -10.11
CA LEU A 95 -10.55 4.55 -8.67
C LEU A 95 -11.88 4.57 -7.89
N GLU A 96 -12.77 5.49 -8.23
CA GLU A 96 -14.10 5.62 -7.60
C GLU A 96 -14.99 4.41 -7.83
N GLN A 97 -14.89 3.74 -8.99
CA GLN A 97 -15.60 2.48 -9.26
C GLN A 97 -15.21 1.36 -8.30
N PHE A 98 -14.01 1.43 -7.72
CA PHE A 98 -13.52 0.51 -6.70
C PHE A 98 -13.70 1.04 -5.26
N GLY A 99 -14.28 2.23 -5.08
CA GLY A 99 -14.55 2.83 -3.77
C GLY A 99 -13.39 3.65 -3.19
N CYS A 100 -12.41 4.05 -3.99
CA CYS A 100 -11.32 4.95 -3.59
C CYS A 100 -11.60 6.38 -4.06
N TYR A 101 -11.61 7.35 -3.12
CA TYR A 101 -12.05 8.72 -3.35
C TYR A 101 -11.02 9.77 -2.92
N TRP A 102 -9.81 9.39 -2.58
CA TRP A 102 -8.85 10.33 -1.97
C TRP A 102 -7.80 10.91 -2.91
N TRP A 103 -7.88 10.58 -4.22
CA TRP A 103 -6.94 11.11 -5.22
C TRP A 103 -7.32 12.50 -5.77
N ASP A 104 -8.54 12.99 -5.49
CA ASP A 104 -9.03 14.29 -5.97
C ASP A 104 -7.99 15.45 -5.91
N PRO A 105 -7.21 15.64 -4.81
CA PRO A 105 -6.28 16.76 -4.70
C PRO A 105 -5.12 16.70 -5.69
N TRP A 106 -4.74 15.50 -6.15
CA TRP A 106 -3.60 15.30 -7.06
C TRP A 106 -3.96 15.29 -8.53
N VAL A 107 -5.25 15.19 -8.87
CA VAL A 107 -5.74 15.06 -10.26
C VAL A 107 -6.62 16.21 -10.70
N THR A 108 -6.48 17.38 -10.08
CA THR A 108 -7.14 18.61 -10.51
C THR A 108 -6.70 19.01 -11.93
N ALA A 109 -7.52 19.77 -12.65
CA ALA A 109 -7.18 20.23 -14.00
C ALA A 109 -5.81 20.93 -14.03
N GLU A 110 -5.58 21.87 -13.10
CA GLU A 110 -4.32 22.61 -12.99
C GLU A 110 -3.11 21.70 -12.74
N HIS A 111 -3.28 20.67 -11.87
CA HIS A 111 -2.19 19.76 -11.54
C HIS A 111 -1.87 18.82 -12.71
N CYS A 112 -2.88 18.26 -13.36
CA CYS A 112 -2.73 17.38 -14.52
C CYS A 112 -2.08 18.08 -15.70
N GLU A 113 -2.46 19.35 -15.96
CA GLU A 113 -1.91 20.16 -17.07
C GLU A 113 -0.38 20.30 -16.98
N LYS A 114 0.19 20.40 -15.77
CA LYS A 114 1.66 20.47 -15.55
C LYS A 114 2.41 19.27 -16.15
N PHE A 115 1.73 18.15 -16.35
CA PHE A 115 2.29 16.90 -16.88
C PHE A 115 1.71 16.50 -18.25
N GLY A 116 0.99 17.42 -18.91
CA GLY A 116 0.33 17.16 -20.19
C GLY A 116 -0.75 16.08 -20.12
N LEU A 117 -1.46 15.99 -18.99
CA LEU A 117 -2.49 15.00 -18.75
C LEU A 117 -3.89 15.63 -18.73
N PRO A 118 -4.93 14.91 -19.16
CA PRO A 118 -6.31 15.33 -18.95
C PRO A 118 -6.66 15.45 -17.46
N PRO A 119 -7.62 16.31 -17.07
CA PRO A 119 -8.13 16.37 -15.72
C PRO A 119 -8.60 14.97 -15.23
N GLY A 120 -8.24 14.60 -14.02
CA GLY A 120 -8.60 13.30 -13.44
C GLY A 120 -7.69 12.14 -13.83
N ASP A 121 -6.70 12.34 -14.70
CA ASP A 121 -5.78 11.28 -15.15
C ASP A 121 -4.51 11.24 -14.26
N LEU A 122 -4.18 10.08 -13.73
CA LEU A 122 -2.96 9.87 -12.95
C LEU A 122 -1.72 9.76 -13.84
N GLY A 123 -1.89 9.48 -15.12
CA GLY A 123 -0.86 9.33 -16.13
C GLY A 123 -0.37 7.90 -16.37
N PRO A 124 0.28 7.68 -17.54
CA PRO A 124 0.79 6.37 -17.92
C PRO A 124 1.94 5.87 -17.03
N GLY A 125 2.53 6.73 -16.20
CA GLY A 125 3.51 6.36 -15.17
C GLY A 125 2.89 5.94 -13.84
N SER A 126 1.56 5.84 -13.72
CA SER A 126 0.86 5.48 -12.49
C SER A 126 0.90 3.97 -12.19
N TYR A 127 0.54 3.61 -10.96
CA TYR A 127 0.56 2.23 -10.46
C TYR A 127 -0.20 1.24 -11.34
N GLY A 128 -1.48 1.54 -11.63
CA GLY A 128 -2.31 0.64 -12.43
C GLY A 128 -1.80 0.48 -13.85
N ALA A 129 -1.32 1.56 -14.46
CA ALA A 129 -0.71 1.52 -15.78
C ALA A 129 0.57 0.65 -15.77
N ALA A 130 1.46 0.88 -14.79
CA ALA A 130 2.70 0.09 -14.67
C ALA A 130 2.42 -1.40 -14.43
N PHE A 131 1.46 -1.75 -13.60
CA PHE A 131 1.15 -3.14 -13.26
C PHE A 131 0.56 -3.93 -14.42
N ARG A 132 -0.28 -3.29 -15.25
CA ARG A 132 -1.06 -3.98 -16.28
C ARG A 132 -0.66 -3.65 -17.71
N ARG A 133 0.05 -2.57 -17.92
CA ARG A 133 0.43 -2.06 -19.26
C ARG A 133 1.85 -1.52 -19.27
N PHE A 134 2.79 -2.29 -18.70
CA PHE A 134 4.20 -1.89 -18.68
C PHE A 134 4.73 -1.74 -20.11
N PRO A 135 5.36 -0.61 -20.48
CA PRO A 135 5.87 -0.40 -21.83
C PRO A 135 7.03 -1.34 -22.14
N THR A 136 7.05 -1.89 -23.35
CA THR A 136 8.15 -2.72 -23.88
C THR A 136 8.75 -2.09 -25.12
N ALA A 137 9.96 -2.49 -25.45
CA ALA A 137 10.64 -2.05 -26.66
C ALA A 137 9.90 -2.47 -27.96
N GLU A 138 9.17 -3.58 -27.90
CA GLU A 138 8.39 -4.15 -29.00
C GLU A 138 7.04 -3.44 -29.19
N GLY A 139 6.68 -2.50 -28.31
CA GLY A 139 5.44 -1.71 -28.40
C GLY A 139 4.18 -2.43 -27.89
N THR A 140 4.25 -3.73 -27.58
CA THR A 140 3.13 -4.45 -26.94
C THR A 140 3.24 -4.34 -25.44
N PRO A 141 2.26 -3.75 -24.74
CA PRO A 141 2.32 -3.62 -23.29
C PRO A 141 2.40 -4.98 -22.58
N PHE A 142 3.21 -5.04 -21.52
CA PHE A 142 3.39 -6.24 -20.72
C PHE A 142 2.53 -6.19 -19.45
N ASP A 143 1.71 -7.22 -19.21
CA ASP A 143 0.88 -7.40 -18.02
C ASP A 143 1.68 -8.12 -16.93
N GLN A 144 2.39 -7.35 -16.09
CA GLN A 144 3.24 -7.87 -15.04
C GLN A 144 2.47 -8.73 -14.03
N LEU A 145 1.25 -8.33 -13.66
CA LEU A 145 0.46 -9.05 -12.64
C LEU A 145 -0.04 -10.39 -13.12
N ARG A 146 -0.56 -10.45 -14.34
CA ARG A 146 -1.00 -11.72 -14.94
C ARG A 146 0.18 -12.67 -15.03
N HIS A 147 1.30 -12.20 -15.56
CA HIS A 147 2.52 -12.98 -15.68
C HIS A 147 3.03 -13.46 -14.31
N LEU A 148 3.02 -12.60 -13.30
CA LEU A 148 3.42 -12.96 -11.93
C LEU A 148 2.60 -14.14 -11.38
N ILE A 149 1.28 -14.11 -11.52
CA ILE A 149 0.39 -15.19 -11.04
C ILE A 149 0.63 -16.50 -11.82
N GLU A 150 0.78 -16.42 -13.12
CA GLU A 150 1.09 -17.57 -13.99
C GLU A 150 2.44 -18.18 -13.60
N GLN A 151 3.48 -17.38 -13.47
CA GLN A 151 4.82 -17.82 -13.06
C GLN A 151 4.83 -18.48 -11.68
N ILE A 152 4.11 -17.95 -10.70
CA ILE A 152 4.02 -18.55 -9.35
C ILE A 152 3.37 -19.94 -9.43
N LYS A 153 2.38 -20.13 -10.30
CA LYS A 153 1.71 -21.44 -10.48
C LYS A 153 2.58 -22.44 -11.21
N GLU A 154 3.26 -22.02 -12.28
CA GLU A 154 4.03 -22.89 -13.15
C GLU A 154 5.45 -23.18 -12.62
N ARG A 155 6.08 -22.18 -12.01
CA ARG A 155 7.49 -22.23 -11.59
C ARG A 155 7.66 -21.63 -10.18
N PRO A 156 7.01 -22.21 -9.15
CA PRO A 156 6.95 -21.60 -7.79
C PRO A 156 8.33 -21.38 -7.16
N ASP A 157 9.32 -22.20 -7.45
CA ASP A 157 10.67 -22.10 -6.88
C ASP A 157 11.59 -21.12 -7.63
N ALA A 158 11.08 -20.41 -8.64
CA ALA A 158 11.83 -19.36 -9.33
C ALA A 158 12.06 -18.15 -8.39
N ARG A 159 13.15 -17.41 -8.64
CA ARG A 159 13.59 -16.28 -7.78
C ARG A 159 13.35 -14.91 -8.41
N HIS A 160 12.50 -14.82 -9.41
CA HIS A 160 12.21 -13.62 -10.19
C HIS A 160 10.70 -13.32 -10.27
N HIS A 161 9.97 -13.65 -9.22
CA HIS A 161 8.55 -13.28 -9.08
C HIS A 161 8.44 -11.81 -8.65
N GLU A 162 8.71 -10.90 -9.57
CA GLU A 162 8.79 -9.47 -9.27
C GLU A 162 7.70 -8.65 -9.97
N LEU A 163 7.37 -7.51 -9.37
CA LEU A 163 6.49 -6.48 -9.87
C LEU A 163 7.14 -5.13 -9.64
N SER A 164 7.21 -4.29 -10.67
CA SER A 164 7.78 -2.94 -10.58
C SER A 164 6.75 -1.88 -10.99
N PRO A 165 6.52 -0.84 -10.16
CA PRO A 165 5.67 0.29 -10.52
C PRO A 165 6.43 1.36 -11.30
N TRP A 166 7.76 1.25 -11.44
CA TRP A 166 8.62 2.33 -11.90
C TRP A 166 8.89 2.25 -13.40
N ILE A 167 8.39 3.24 -14.11
CA ILE A 167 8.61 3.41 -15.55
C ILE A 167 9.45 4.69 -15.74
N PRO A 168 10.79 4.59 -15.84
CA PRO A 168 11.68 5.76 -15.83
C PRO A 168 11.27 6.86 -16.82
N GLN A 169 10.88 6.48 -18.03
CA GLN A 169 10.50 7.42 -19.08
C GLN A 169 9.23 8.26 -18.78
N TYR A 170 8.40 7.84 -17.79
CA TYR A 170 7.21 8.56 -17.40
C TYR A 170 7.30 9.23 -16.04
N VAL A 171 8.31 8.90 -15.24
CA VAL A 171 8.44 9.44 -13.87
C VAL A 171 9.57 10.44 -13.73
N LEU A 172 10.59 10.39 -14.58
CA LEU A 172 11.72 11.30 -14.53
C LEU A 172 11.43 12.61 -15.31
N THR A 173 12.13 13.67 -14.92
CA THR A 173 12.11 14.98 -15.59
C THR A 173 13.41 15.20 -16.37
N GLY A 174 13.49 16.26 -17.18
CA GLY A 174 14.70 16.70 -17.86
C GLY A 174 15.06 15.91 -19.13
N HIS A 175 14.14 15.16 -19.72
CA HIS A 175 14.30 14.48 -21.01
C HIS A 175 13.15 14.86 -21.97
N GLU A 176 13.30 14.51 -23.25
CA GLU A 176 12.24 14.67 -24.26
C GLU A 176 11.00 13.86 -23.86
N GLY A 177 9.83 14.50 -23.85
CA GLY A 177 8.57 13.93 -23.38
C GLY A 177 8.22 14.22 -21.93
N GLY A 178 9.22 14.54 -21.07
CA GLY A 178 9.00 14.95 -19.69
C GLY A 178 8.30 13.91 -18.79
N ARG A 179 8.01 14.33 -17.57
CA ARG A 179 7.23 13.52 -16.61
C ARG A 179 5.77 13.43 -17.05
N ARG A 180 5.20 12.23 -17.05
CA ARG A 180 3.81 11.95 -17.43
C ARG A 180 3.09 11.13 -16.34
N VAL A 181 3.14 11.63 -15.13
CA VAL A 181 2.45 11.06 -13.96
C VAL A 181 2.27 12.16 -12.92
N VAL A 182 1.10 12.27 -12.33
CA VAL A 182 0.81 13.30 -11.31
C VAL A 182 1.61 13.03 -10.03
N VAL A 183 1.71 11.77 -9.60
CA VAL A 183 2.52 11.34 -8.45
C VAL A 183 3.40 10.16 -8.88
N PRO A 184 4.73 10.33 -8.94
CA PRO A 184 5.64 9.20 -9.19
C PRO A 184 5.44 8.11 -8.13
N PRO A 185 5.35 6.83 -8.52
CA PRO A 185 5.10 5.75 -7.57
C PRO A 185 6.02 5.77 -6.37
N CYS A 186 5.45 5.84 -5.17
CA CYS A 186 6.18 5.83 -3.90
C CYS A 186 6.40 4.41 -3.37
N HIS A 187 5.53 3.47 -3.74
CA HIS A 187 5.50 2.08 -3.30
C HIS A 187 5.24 1.15 -4.50
N GLY A 188 5.16 -0.18 -4.28
CA GLY A 188 4.73 -1.13 -5.32
C GLY A 188 5.84 -1.99 -5.89
N TRP A 189 7.10 -1.89 -5.44
CA TRP A 189 8.11 -2.89 -5.74
C TRP A 189 7.85 -4.13 -4.88
N VAL A 190 7.49 -5.22 -5.53
CA VAL A 190 7.10 -6.46 -4.87
C VAL A 190 7.97 -7.60 -5.36
N HIS A 191 8.45 -8.42 -4.42
CA HIS A 191 9.06 -9.70 -4.72
C HIS A 191 8.35 -10.79 -3.91
N VAL A 192 7.85 -11.81 -4.61
CA VAL A 192 7.14 -12.94 -3.98
C VAL A 192 8.08 -14.12 -3.84
N HIS A 193 8.19 -14.64 -2.62
CA HIS A 193 8.97 -15.82 -2.28
C HIS A 193 8.05 -16.97 -1.96
N VAL A 194 8.18 -18.07 -2.69
CA VAL A 194 7.40 -19.29 -2.48
C VAL A 194 8.29 -20.37 -1.89
N ASN A 195 7.81 -21.04 -0.86
CA ASN A 195 8.34 -22.31 -0.41
C ASN A 195 7.34 -23.40 -0.83
N SER A 196 7.61 -24.07 -1.94
CA SER A 196 6.73 -25.09 -2.51
C SER A 196 6.56 -26.30 -1.59
N ARG A 197 7.57 -26.65 -0.78
CA ARG A 197 7.53 -27.77 0.18
C ARG A 197 6.65 -27.46 1.39
N ALA A 198 6.85 -26.28 1.98
CA ALA A 198 6.05 -25.82 3.14
C ALA A 198 4.68 -25.28 2.73
N ARG A 199 4.42 -25.12 1.43
CA ARG A 199 3.21 -24.51 0.86
C ARG A 199 2.96 -23.12 1.40
N THR A 200 4.02 -22.30 1.53
CA THR A 200 3.95 -20.95 2.09
C THR A 200 4.43 -19.90 1.09
N LEU A 201 3.90 -18.69 1.24
CA LEU A 201 4.25 -17.52 0.44
C LEU A 201 4.59 -16.35 1.36
N THR A 202 5.73 -15.72 1.13
CA THR A 202 6.18 -14.47 1.76
C THR A 202 6.27 -13.39 0.69
N LEU A 203 5.77 -12.21 0.98
CA LEU A 203 5.90 -11.04 0.09
C LEU A 203 6.89 -10.06 0.70
N THR A 204 7.89 -9.68 -0.07
CA THR A 204 8.77 -8.55 0.23
C THR A 204 8.29 -7.33 -0.56
N HIS A 205 8.11 -6.22 0.13
CA HIS A 205 7.75 -4.94 -0.48
C HIS A 205 8.81 -3.88 -0.17
N ARG A 206 9.15 -3.08 -1.17
CA ARG A 206 9.99 -1.89 -1.01
C ARG A 206 9.17 -0.64 -1.32
N GLN A 207 9.23 0.33 -0.41
CA GLN A 207 8.67 1.67 -0.56
C GLN A 207 9.79 2.70 -0.60
N ARG A 208 9.87 3.49 -1.69
CA ARG A 208 10.93 4.49 -1.83
C ARG A 208 10.68 5.71 -0.94
N SER A 209 9.40 6.05 -0.65
CA SER A 209 9.04 7.23 0.13
C SER A 209 7.73 6.99 0.89
N ALA A 210 7.71 7.28 2.19
CA ALA A 210 6.60 7.02 3.09
C ALA A 210 6.32 8.19 4.04
N ASP A 211 5.21 8.90 3.82
CA ASP A 211 4.55 9.69 4.86
C ASP A 211 4.07 8.71 5.94
N ALA A 212 4.83 8.60 7.03
CA ALA A 212 4.63 7.53 8.01
C ALA A 212 3.28 7.61 8.73
N PRO A 213 2.76 8.79 9.17
CA PRO A 213 1.46 8.86 9.82
C PRO A 213 0.25 8.77 8.88
N VAL A 214 0.42 8.92 7.54
CA VAL A 214 -0.71 8.92 6.60
C VAL A 214 -0.57 7.82 5.56
N GLY A 215 0.30 7.97 4.56
CA GLY A 215 0.39 7.06 3.41
C GLY A 215 0.80 5.65 3.78
N LEU A 216 1.81 5.50 4.65
CA LEU A 216 2.32 4.20 5.09
C LEU A 216 1.22 3.31 5.70
N VAL A 217 0.32 3.91 6.48
CA VAL A 217 -0.78 3.19 7.14
C VAL A 217 -1.64 2.41 6.14
N PHE A 218 -1.92 3.01 5.00
CA PHE A 218 -2.72 2.39 3.94
C PHE A 218 -1.88 1.45 3.08
N ASN A 219 -0.61 1.78 2.85
CA ASN A 219 0.29 0.92 2.10
C ASN A 219 0.58 -0.40 2.84
N LEU A 220 0.64 -0.42 4.17
CA LEU A 220 0.71 -1.66 4.95
C LEU A 220 -0.52 -2.56 4.69
N ILE A 221 -1.71 -1.97 4.65
CA ILE A 221 -2.96 -2.69 4.30
C ILE A 221 -2.87 -3.25 2.88
N HIS A 222 -2.40 -2.46 1.91
CA HIS A 222 -2.26 -2.89 0.51
C HIS A 222 -1.42 -4.16 0.38
N TYR A 223 -0.20 -4.15 0.92
CA TYR A 223 0.72 -5.25 0.66
C TYR A 223 0.48 -6.47 1.54
N ALA A 224 -0.12 -6.30 2.71
CA ALA A 224 -0.65 -7.42 3.47
C ALA A 224 -1.86 -8.07 2.75
N ALA A 225 -2.79 -7.26 2.23
CA ALA A 225 -3.91 -7.76 1.45
C ALA A 225 -3.43 -8.47 0.17
N LEU A 226 -2.49 -7.87 -0.57
CA LEU A 226 -1.90 -8.47 -1.77
C LEU A 226 -1.24 -9.82 -1.46
N THR A 227 -0.56 -9.95 -0.30
CA THR A 227 0.02 -11.22 0.15
C THR A 227 -1.06 -12.29 0.34
N LEU A 228 -2.17 -11.94 1.00
CA LEU A 228 -3.30 -12.87 1.18
C LEU A 228 -3.95 -13.24 -0.16
N MET A 229 -4.18 -12.26 -1.02
CA MET A 229 -4.82 -12.45 -2.33
C MET A 229 -3.99 -13.37 -3.24
N ILE A 230 -2.68 -13.09 -3.40
CA ILE A 230 -1.78 -13.94 -4.21
C ILE A 230 -1.73 -15.34 -3.61
N ALA A 231 -1.58 -15.48 -2.30
CA ALA A 231 -1.54 -16.79 -1.65
C ALA A 231 -2.84 -17.59 -1.92
N GLN A 232 -4.01 -16.94 -1.85
CA GLN A 232 -5.30 -17.58 -2.11
C GLN A 232 -5.40 -18.08 -3.56
N VAL A 233 -5.16 -17.22 -4.56
CA VAL A 233 -5.35 -17.57 -5.98
C VAL A 233 -4.29 -18.50 -6.54
N THR A 234 -3.17 -18.67 -5.83
CA THR A 234 -2.10 -19.60 -6.19
C THR A 234 -2.08 -20.86 -5.32
N GLY A 235 -2.97 -20.94 -4.30
CA GLY A 235 -3.12 -22.13 -3.46
C GLY A 235 -2.02 -22.28 -2.41
N TYR A 236 -1.32 -21.20 -2.04
CA TYR A 236 -0.35 -21.18 -0.94
C TYR A 236 -0.95 -20.61 0.33
N ARG A 237 -0.27 -20.81 1.46
CA ARG A 237 -0.58 -20.14 2.73
C ARG A 237 0.25 -18.87 2.84
N ALA A 238 -0.39 -17.74 3.11
CA ALA A 238 0.31 -16.51 3.41
C ALA A 238 1.11 -16.65 4.72
N ASN A 239 2.39 -16.34 4.68
CA ASN A 239 3.32 -16.51 5.79
C ASN A 239 3.71 -15.19 6.42
N GLU A 240 4.31 -14.31 5.67
CA GLU A 240 4.90 -13.07 6.17
C GLU A 240 4.83 -11.95 5.13
N LEU A 241 4.66 -10.72 5.59
CA LEU A 241 4.98 -9.51 4.84
C LEU A 241 6.29 -8.92 5.37
N VAL A 242 7.31 -8.82 4.51
CA VAL A 242 8.54 -8.08 4.77
C VAL A 242 8.44 -6.73 4.10
N TYR A 243 8.59 -5.66 4.86
CA TYR A 243 8.37 -4.30 4.41
C TYR A 243 9.63 -3.46 4.57
N TRP A 244 10.17 -2.95 3.48
CA TRP A 244 11.33 -2.07 3.45
C TRP A 244 10.93 -0.67 3.03
N ILE A 245 11.43 0.35 3.74
CA ILE A 245 11.20 1.77 3.44
C ILE A 245 12.56 2.44 3.26
N ASP A 246 12.75 3.11 2.12
CA ASP A 246 14.00 3.86 1.87
C ASP A 246 13.98 5.20 2.59
N ASP A 247 12.93 6.00 2.41
CA ASP A 247 12.70 7.32 3.03
C ASP A 247 11.41 7.26 3.86
N ALA A 248 11.51 7.24 5.17
CA ALA A 248 10.37 7.36 6.07
C ALA A 248 10.38 8.73 6.75
N HIS A 249 9.27 9.46 6.66
CA HIS A 249 9.20 10.83 7.15
C HIS A 249 7.88 11.16 7.88
N ILE A 250 7.94 12.21 8.69
CA ILE A 250 6.82 12.86 9.36
C ILE A 250 6.93 14.36 9.05
N TYR A 251 5.93 14.95 8.43
CA TYR A 251 5.89 16.39 8.22
C TYR A 251 5.74 17.14 9.56
N LEU A 252 6.34 18.33 9.68
CA LEU A 252 6.33 19.08 10.94
C LEU A 252 4.91 19.41 11.44
N ASN A 253 3.96 19.61 10.54
CA ASN A 253 2.56 19.84 10.87
C ASN A 253 1.78 18.58 11.31
N GLN A 254 2.41 17.41 11.32
CA GLN A 254 1.84 16.13 11.78
C GLN A 254 2.37 15.73 13.18
N LEU A 255 3.39 16.43 13.72
CA LEU A 255 4.12 16.01 14.92
C LEU A 255 3.22 15.83 16.14
N GLU A 256 2.23 16.72 16.33
CA GLU A 256 1.32 16.64 17.47
C GLU A 256 0.42 15.38 17.38
N ASP A 257 -0.13 15.09 16.19
CA ASP A 257 -0.92 13.88 16.00
C ASP A 257 -0.10 12.62 16.26
N VAL A 258 1.17 12.60 15.83
CA VAL A 258 2.09 11.48 16.08
C VAL A 258 2.37 11.31 17.56
N ARG A 259 2.63 12.39 18.32
CA ARG A 259 2.82 12.33 19.78
C ARG A 259 1.60 11.76 20.49
N VAL A 260 0.39 12.19 20.09
CA VAL A 260 -0.86 11.67 20.65
C VAL A 260 -1.03 10.17 20.34
N MET A 261 -0.70 9.72 19.16
CA MET A 261 -0.73 8.30 18.83
C MET A 261 0.28 7.49 19.65
N LEU A 262 1.49 8.01 19.82
CA LEU A 262 2.54 7.36 20.60
C LEU A 262 2.27 7.34 22.11
N ALA A 263 1.41 8.18 22.64
CA ALA A 263 0.97 8.14 24.03
C ALA A 263 0.03 6.93 24.32
N THR A 264 -0.41 6.19 23.33
CA THR A 264 -1.26 5.00 23.50
C THR A 264 -0.42 3.73 23.62
N GLU A 265 -0.99 2.67 24.22
CA GLU A 265 -0.33 1.37 24.31
C GLU A 265 -0.48 0.55 23.03
N PRO A 266 0.56 -0.21 22.61
CA PRO A 266 0.47 -1.13 21.46
C PRO A 266 -0.65 -2.15 21.65
N GLN A 267 -1.24 -2.59 20.54
CA GLN A 267 -2.29 -3.60 20.53
C GLN A 267 -1.91 -4.80 19.66
N ARG A 268 -2.64 -5.89 19.88
CA ARG A 268 -2.63 -7.05 18.99
C ARG A 268 -3.24 -6.65 17.64
N LEU A 269 -2.63 -7.09 16.57
CA LEU A 269 -3.14 -6.89 15.21
C LEU A 269 -4.44 -7.67 14.97
N PRO A 270 -5.36 -7.14 14.17
CA PRO A 270 -6.65 -7.77 13.88
C PRO A 270 -6.54 -9.01 13.01
N THR A 271 -7.66 -9.69 12.85
CA THR A 271 -7.90 -10.73 11.85
C THR A 271 -8.51 -10.10 10.60
N VAL A 272 -7.94 -10.36 9.44
CA VAL A 272 -8.55 -10.02 8.14
C VAL A 272 -8.74 -11.30 7.33
N THR A 273 -9.95 -11.56 6.88
CA THR A 273 -10.27 -12.73 6.06
C THR A 273 -10.73 -12.30 4.67
N LEU A 274 -10.43 -13.12 3.68
CA LEU A 274 -10.89 -12.97 2.31
C LEU A 274 -12.12 -13.86 2.06
N ASP A 275 -12.97 -13.45 1.13
CA ASP A 275 -14.02 -14.33 0.59
C ASP A 275 -13.34 -15.53 -0.11
N PRO A 276 -13.55 -16.75 0.37
CA PRO A 276 -12.91 -17.94 -0.19
C PRO A 276 -13.40 -18.32 -1.58
N ALA A 277 -14.54 -17.78 -2.03
CA ALA A 277 -15.08 -18.03 -3.37
C ALA A 277 -14.28 -17.33 -4.49
N ILE A 278 -13.48 -16.32 -4.15
CA ILE A 278 -12.70 -15.57 -5.15
C ILE A 278 -11.44 -16.34 -5.54
N ALA A 279 -11.38 -16.77 -6.78
CA ALA A 279 -10.27 -17.56 -7.37
C ALA A 279 -9.41 -16.77 -8.37
N ASP A 280 -9.83 -15.57 -8.75
CA ASP A 280 -9.11 -14.66 -9.66
C ASP A 280 -8.66 -13.41 -8.93
N LEU A 281 -7.37 -13.05 -9.06
CA LEU A 281 -6.78 -11.86 -8.44
C LEU A 281 -7.54 -10.58 -8.83
N PHE A 282 -8.01 -10.50 -10.06
CA PHE A 282 -8.68 -9.32 -10.62
C PHE A 282 -10.15 -9.21 -10.23
N ALA A 283 -10.73 -10.28 -9.68
CA ALA A 283 -12.11 -10.30 -9.20
C ALA A 283 -12.29 -9.76 -7.77
N PHE A 284 -11.20 -9.59 -7.02
CA PHE A 284 -11.29 -9.03 -5.67
C PHE A 284 -11.84 -7.59 -5.67
N ARG A 285 -12.62 -7.28 -4.65
CA ARG A 285 -13.17 -5.95 -4.34
C ARG A 285 -13.07 -5.75 -2.83
N ALA A 286 -13.14 -4.49 -2.37
CA ALA A 286 -13.03 -4.15 -0.96
C ALA A 286 -14.02 -4.92 -0.06
N GLN A 287 -15.24 -5.17 -0.51
CA GLN A 287 -16.24 -5.93 0.24
C GLN A 287 -15.92 -7.43 0.45
N HIS A 288 -14.94 -7.98 -0.25
CA HIS A 288 -14.50 -9.37 -0.05
C HIS A 288 -13.52 -9.53 1.12
N PHE A 289 -13.26 -8.43 1.84
CA PHE A 289 -12.40 -8.42 3.01
C PHE A 289 -13.22 -8.13 4.27
N ALA A 290 -13.08 -8.97 5.28
CA ALA A 290 -13.73 -8.79 6.56
C ALA A 290 -12.70 -8.63 7.69
N VAL A 291 -12.87 -7.58 8.51
CA VAL A 291 -12.03 -7.29 9.67
C VAL A 291 -12.72 -7.75 10.94
N ARG A 292 -12.00 -8.46 11.80
CA ARG A 292 -12.44 -8.87 13.15
C ARG A 292 -11.33 -8.57 14.15
N ASP A 293 -11.69 -8.47 15.42
CA ASP A 293 -10.74 -8.26 16.53
C ASP A 293 -9.91 -6.96 16.38
N TYR A 294 -10.48 -5.92 15.77
CA TYR A 294 -9.82 -4.63 15.60
C TYR A 294 -10.19 -3.68 16.75
N HIS A 295 -9.20 -3.34 17.57
CA HIS A 295 -9.37 -2.54 18.78
C HIS A 295 -8.46 -1.31 18.77
N PRO A 296 -8.76 -0.28 17.93
CA PRO A 296 -7.95 0.92 17.86
C PRO A 296 -8.03 1.74 19.15
N ARG A 297 -6.92 2.36 19.56
CA ARG A 297 -6.82 3.14 20.80
C ARG A 297 -7.46 4.51 20.70
N LEU A 298 -7.33 5.15 19.56
CA LEU A 298 -7.92 6.45 19.30
C LEU A 298 -9.01 6.35 18.22
N PRO A 299 -10.00 7.24 18.26
CA PRO A 299 -10.94 7.37 17.16
C PRO A 299 -10.21 7.79 15.87
N ARG A 300 -10.92 7.79 14.75
CA ARG A 300 -10.42 8.33 13.48
C ARG A 300 -9.89 9.76 13.68
N ARG A 301 -8.64 9.97 13.25
CA ARG A 301 -7.98 11.28 13.25
C ARG A 301 -7.75 11.76 11.84
N ARG A 302 -8.01 13.03 11.60
CA ARG A 302 -7.62 13.69 10.34
C ARG A 302 -6.21 14.24 10.55
N ILE A 303 -5.24 13.64 9.90
CA ILE A 303 -3.85 14.08 9.90
C ILE A 303 -3.60 14.89 8.62
N ALA A 304 -2.83 15.96 8.71
CA ALA A 304 -2.50 16.80 7.57
C ALA A 304 -1.77 15.98 6.49
N THR A 305 -2.12 16.22 5.25
CA THR A 305 -1.46 15.60 4.08
C THR A 305 -1.00 16.73 3.17
N PRO A 306 0.29 17.11 3.19
CA PRO A 306 0.84 18.07 2.24
C PRO A 306 0.74 17.56 0.81
N VAL A 307 0.31 18.42 -0.12
CA VAL A 307 0.07 18.11 -1.55
C VAL A 307 0.94 19.03 -2.42
#